data_38db43cc586d805d4f19ee5d14778992
#
_entry.id   38db43cc586d805d4f19ee5d14778992
#
_cell.length_a   1.000
_cell.length_b   1.000
_cell.length_c   1.000
_cell.angle_alpha   90.00
_cell.angle_beta   90.00
_cell.angle_gamma   90.00
#
_symmetry.space_group_name_H-M   'P 1'
#
loop_
_entity.id
_entity.type
_entity.pdbx_description
1 polymer ?
#
loop_
_entity_poly.entity_id
_entity_poly.type
_entity_poly.pdbx_seq_one_letter_code
_entity_poly.pdbx_strand_id
1 'polypeptide(L)'
;MAHIKKFGFHYAWVVLAAACVLNIFARADQASFGVFVDPLVDQFGWKRGDISFAYSLAFLVGLPTVMIMGWLGDRFGARNLMLGAGVLIGTGTFLMGAITELWQFYVVYGFMVGSMGHAAFTVLLPVIITRWFHHRLGIVMGIYFASQGLGPVIFAPLFRWMLENQGWHHTFTVIGLVLGLILAVFSLFIHNSPAVLGLQAYGLDDASKQPQGTSSSKPPIRLREILKQGIVWKLAGIHHIGCAAHAIILAHVVSMATFKGIPGVTAAGVLATIAGTSVISRFAFSIIADRFGGRITLTLSLLGQSLPVIILFFATDAWVFYLFAVVFGLCYGGEMVGFPIINKHLFGTKAPLGSIYSFEMVGAGTGMALGGWVGGSLFDISGAYDWSLAASLVAGFIGLPLALSLPRHKKTVPVPIETATPARDAPSPLLGGNAPGLKK
;
A
#
# COMPACT_ATOMS: atom_id res chain seq x y z
N MET A 1 9.68 35.10 1.25
CA MET A 1 9.87 34.34 -0.02
C MET A 1 11.29 34.37 -0.58
N ALA A 2 12.15 35.31 -0.24
CA ALA A 2 13.54 35.40 -0.73
C ALA A 2 14.54 34.42 -0.07
N HIS A 3 14.19 33.75 1.03
CA HIS A 3 15.13 32.88 1.78
C HIS A 3 15.30 31.46 1.21
N ILE A 4 14.37 30.97 0.38
CA ILE A 4 14.42 29.58 -0.12
C ILE A 4 15.49 29.39 -1.23
N LYS A 5 15.83 30.45 -1.96
CA LYS A 5 16.93 30.42 -2.96
C LYS A 5 18.36 30.36 -2.36
N LYS A 6 18.50 30.60 -1.04
CA LYS A 6 19.82 30.70 -0.39
C LYS A 6 20.49 29.36 -0.07
N PHE A 7 19.75 28.21 -0.13
CA PHE A 7 20.28 26.91 0.28
C PHE A 7 20.77 26.00 -0.86
N GLY A 8 20.69 26.40 -2.14
CA GLY A 8 21.09 25.52 -3.27
C GLY A 8 20.30 24.20 -3.41
N PHE A 9 19.26 24.02 -2.58
CA PHE A 9 18.50 22.79 -2.44
C PHE A 9 17.05 23.03 -2.87
N HIS A 10 16.57 22.21 -3.83
CA HIS A 10 15.20 22.36 -4.33
C HIS A 10 14.18 21.84 -3.33
N TYR A 11 13.10 22.60 -3.07
CA TYR A 11 12.08 22.28 -2.05
C TYR A 11 11.40 20.90 -2.27
N ALA A 12 11.43 20.35 -3.48
CA ALA A 12 10.96 19.00 -3.77
C ALA A 12 11.55 17.93 -2.84
N TRP A 13 12.84 18.07 -2.48
CA TRP A 13 13.50 17.14 -1.56
C TRP A 13 13.01 17.27 -0.13
N VAL A 14 12.60 18.48 0.30
CA VAL A 14 11.93 18.69 1.59
C VAL A 14 10.59 17.97 1.60
N VAL A 15 9.82 18.10 0.50
CA VAL A 15 8.54 17.38 0.35
C VAL A 15 8.76 15.87 0.38
N LEU A 16 9.79 15.34 -0.28
CA LEU A 16 10.10 13.91 -0.25
C LEU A 16 10.47 13.45 1.17
N ALA A 17 11.34 14.18 1.86
CA ALA A 17 11.73 13.84 3.23
C ALA A 17 10.53 13.85 4.17
N ALA A 18 9.68 14.90 4.10
CA ALA A 18 8.45 14.97 4.87
C ALA A 18 7.49 13.82 4.52
N ALA A 19 7.34 13.48 3.24
CA ALA A 19 6.50 12.37 2.80
C ALA A 19 7.01 11.02 3.33
N CYS A 20 8.32 10.80 3.38
CA CYS A 20 8.91 9.59 3.96
C CYS A 20 8.64 9.50 5.47
N VAL A 21 8.82 10.61 6.21
CA VAL A 21 8.51 10.65 7.65
C VAL A 21 7.01 10.38 7.87
N LEU A 22 6.13 11.08 7.16
CA LEU A 22 4.69 10.86 7.25
C LEU A 22 4.31 9.40 6.96
N ASN A 23 4.92 8.79 5.95
CA ASN A 23 4.65 7.39 5.58
C ASN A 23 5.11 6.40 6.67
N ILE A 24 6.27 6.63 7.29
CA ILE A 24 6.79 5.81 8.40
C ILE A 24 5.83 5.88 9.60
N PHE A 25 5.48 7.10 10.03
CA PHE A 25 4.72 7.31 11.26
C PHE A 25 3.21 7.03 11.09
N ALA A 26 2.61 7.37 9.95
CA ALA A 26 1.20 7.09 9.72
C ALA A 26 0.87 5.59 9.64
N ARG A 27 1.87 4.73 9.38
CA ARG A 27 1.71 3.28 9.31
C ARG A 27 2.15 2.54 10.56
N ALA A 28 2.66 3.25 11.57
CA ALA A 28 3.26 2.65 12.75
C ALA A 28 2.34 1.63 13.43
N ASP A 29 1.11 2.01 13.73
CA ASP A 29 0.13 1.16 14.42
C ASP A 29 -0.34 -0.02 13.56
N GLN A 30 -0.71 0.26 12.30
CA GLN A 30 -1.22 -0.77 11.39
C GLN A 30 -0.16 -1.83 11.07
N ALA A 31 1.06 -1.38 10.78
CA ALA A 31 2.15 -2.27 10.41
C ALA A 31 2.72 -3.06 11.60
N SER A 32 2.44 -2.60 12.82
CA SER A 32 2.85 -3.27 14.08
C SER A 32 1.70 -4.00 14.76
N PHE A 33 0.57 -4.22 14.11
CA PHE A 33 -0.62 -4.83 14.71
C PHE A 33 -0.34 -6.12 15.48
N GLY A 34 0.48 -7.01 14.92
CA GLY A 34 0.82 -8.30 15.54
C GLY A 34 1.45 -8.18 16.92
N VAL A 35 2.01 -7.01 17.26
CA VAL A 35 2.59 -6.74 18.59
C VAL A 35 1.52 -6.53 19.65
N PHE A 36 0.32 -6.11 19.25
CA PHE A 36 -0.78 -5.77 20.17
C PHE A 36 -1.63 -6.96 20.58
N VAL A 37 -1.62 -8.06 19.80
CA VAL A 37 -2.54 -9.19 19.97
C VAL A 37 -2.42 -9.82 21.36
N ASP A 38 -1.21 -10.24 21.77
CA ASP A 38 -1.02 -10.88 23.07
C ASP A 38 -1.30 -9.93 24.25
N PRO A 39 -0.82 -8.67 24.28
CA PRO A 39 -1.18 -7.72 25.33
C PRO A 39 -2.68 -7.48 25.45
N LEU A 40 -3.44 -7.50 24.35
CA LEU A 40 -4.90 -7.37 24.38
C LEU A 40 -5.57 -8.63 24.97
N VAL A 41 -5.08 -9.83 24.61
CA VAL A 41 -5.55 -11.08 25.22
C VAL A 41 -5.27 -11.08 26.73
N ASP A 42 -4.06 -10.73 27.13
CA ASP A 42 -3.63 -10.75 28.53
C ASP A 42 -4.38 -9.71 29.37
N GLN A 43 -4.62 -8.52 28.82
CA GLN A 43 -5.26 -7.40 29.51
C GLN A 43 -6.78 -7.52 29.62
N PHE A 44 -7.45 -7.95 28.52
CA PHE A 44 -8.90 -7.89 28.41
C PHE A 44 -9.56 -9.28 28.31
N GLY A 45 -8.79 -10.35 28.14
CA GLY A 45 -9.31 -11.70 27.95
C GLY A 45 -10.03 -11.93 26.61
N TRP A 46 -9.84 -11.02 25.63
CA TRP A 46 -10.50 -11.14 24.32
C TRP A 46 -9.87 -12.25 23.49
N LYS A 47 -10.68 -12.88 22.63
CA LYS A 47 -10.19 -13.90 21.70
C LYS A 47 -9.33 -13.28 20.62
N ARG A 48 -8.34 -14.03 20.14
CA ARG A 48 -7.44 -13.58 19.07
C ARG A 48 -8.18 -13.27 17.76
N GLY A 49 -9.19 -14.06 17.41
CA GLY A 49 -10.03 -13.82 16.24
C GLY A 49 -10.79 -12.50 16.32
N ASP A 50 -11.35 -12.17 17.48
CA ASP A 50 -12.07 -10.91 17.72
C ASP A 50 -11.11 -9.72 17.65
N ILE A 51 -9.93 -9.81 18.26
CA ILE A 51 -8.89 -8.77 18.14
C ILE A 51 -8.48 -8.59 16.66
N SER A 52 -8.24 -9.70 15.97
CA SER A 52 -7.81 -9.68 14.56
C SER A 52 -8.90 -9.17 13.61
N PHE A 53 -10.16 -9.23 14.00
CA PHE A 53 -11.25 -8.62 13.25
C PHE A 53 -11.11 -7.10 13.17
N ALA A 54 -10.54 -6.42 14.18
CA ALA A 54 -10.24 -4.99 14.08
C ALA A 54 -9.23 -4.68 12.97
N TYR A 55 -8.22 -5.53 12.80
CA TYR A 55 -7.28 -5.43 11.67
C TYR A 55 -7.99 -5.63 10.33
N SER A 56 -8.85 -6.61 10.23
CA SER A 56 -9.67 -6.86 9.04
C SER A 56 -10.57 -5.67 8.71
N LEU A 57 -11.20 -5.09 9.72
CA LEU A 57 -12.07 -3.91 9.61
C LEU A 57 -11.29 -2.71 9.05
N ALA A 58 -10.03 -2.51 9.51
CA ALA A 58 -9.17 -1.45 8.99
C ALA A 58 -8.96 -1.55 7.47
N PHE A 59 -8.77 -2.75 6.93
CA PHE A 59 -8.64 -2.95 5.48
C PHE A 59 -9.98 -2.82 4.76
N LEU A 60 -11.05 -3.45 5.24
CA LEU A 60 -12.36 -3.42 4.58
C LEU A 60 -12.93 -2.00 4.49
N VAL A 61 -12.88 -1.24 5.60
CA VAL A 61 -13.31 0.16 5.63
C VAL A 61 -12.31 1.05 4.88
N GLY A 62 -11.04 0.67 4.87
CA GLY A 62 -9.98 1.36 4.15
C GLY A 62 -10.25 1.46 2.64
N LEU A 63 -10.83 0.43 2.01
CA LEU A 63 -11.09 0.41 0.58
C LEU A 63 -11.94 1.60 0.09
N PRO A 64 -13.16 1.83 0.60
CA PRO A 64 -13.94 3.00 0.21
C PRO A 64 -13.33 4.30 0.69
N THR A 65 -12.68 4.31 1.87
CA THR A 65 -12.10 5.52 2.45
C THR A 65 -10.95 6.05 1.59
N VAL A 66 -10.11 5.18 1.02
CA VAL A 66 -9.04 5.55 0.08
C VAL A 66 -9.60 6.31 -1.13
N MET A 67 -10.72 5.85 -1.70
CA MET A 67 -11.39 6.53 -2.82
C MET A 67 -11.93 7.91 -2.41
N ILE A 68 -12.57 7.98 -1.24
CA ILE A 68 -13.12 9.23 -0.69
C ILE A 68 -11.98 10.23 -0.42
N MET A 69 -10.86 9.80 0.17
CA MET A 69 -9.73 10.66 0.46
C MET A 69 -9.03 11.18 -0.81
N GLY A 70 -8.99 10.40 -1.88
CA GLY A 70 -8.52 10.86 -3.18
C GLY A 70 -9.38 12.02 -3.72
N TRP A 71 -10.70 11.86 -3.71
CA TRP A 71 -11.64 12.91 -4.13
C TRP A 71 -11.59 14.16 -3.25
N LEU A 72 -11.55 13.98 -1.93
CA LEU A 72 -11.41 15.08 -0.97
C LEU A 72 -10.07 15.82 -1.17
N GLY A 73 -8.98 15.09 -1.50
CA GLY A 73 -7.66 15.66 -1.75
C GLY A 73 -7.63 16.61 -2.93
N ASP A 74 -8.35 16.27 -4.00
CA ASP A 74 -8.46 17.14 -5.16
C ASP A 74 -9.31 18.39 -4.87
N ARG A 75 -10.29 18.30 -3.97
CA ARG A 75 -11.23 19.39 -3.65
C ARG A 75 -10.71 20.32 -2.54
N PHE A 76 -10.18 19.79 -1.45
CA PHE A 76 -9.80 20.56 -0.25
C PHE A 76 -8.29 20.72 -0.08
N GLY A 77 -7.51 20.07 -0.94
CA GLY A 77 -6.05 20.06 -0.88
C GLY A 77 -5.50 19.02 0.11
N ALA A 78 -4.41 18.38 -0.30
CA ALA A 78 -3.82 17.26 0.42
C ALA A 78 -3.29 17.66 1.82
N ARG A 79 -2.71 18.86 1.98
CA ARG A 79 -2.16 19.32 3.24
C ARG A 79 -3.18 19.31 4.39
N ASN A 80 -4.36 19.90 4.16
CA ASN A 80 -5.39 20.00 5.20
C ASN A 80 -5.95 18.63 5.56
N LEU A 81 -6.11 17.75 4.56
CA LEU A 81 -6.56 16.39 4.81
C LEU A 81 -5.53 15.58 5.58
N MET A 82 -4.24 15.71 5.28
CA MET A 82 -3.19 15.03 6.04
C MET A 82 -3.08 15.56 7.46
N LEU A 83 -3.26 16.86 7.68
CA LEU A 83 -3.36 17.43 9.03
C LEU A 83 -4.52 16.80 9.81
N GLY A 84 -5.72 16.77 9.22
CA GLY A 84 -6.89 16.15 9.86
C GLY A 84 -6.68 14.65 10.10
N ALA A 85 -6.11 13.93 9.13
CA ALA A 85 -5.79 12.51 9.26
C ALA A 85 -4.72 12.25 10.33
N GLY A 86 -3.71 13.10 10.43
CA GLY A 86 -2.67 13.02 11.47
C GLY A 86 -3.24 13.23 12.87
N VAL A 87 -4.13 14.22 13.04
CA VAL A 87 -4.87 14.43 14.30
C VAL A 87 -5.75 13.22 14.60
N LEU A 88 -6.43 12.64 13.59
CA LEU A 88 -7.29 11.47 13.77
C LEU A 88 -6.48 10.25 14.21
N ILE A 89 -5.31 9.98 13.59
CA ILE A 89 -4.42 8.89 14.01
C ILE A 89 -3.94 9.15 15.44
N GLY A 90 -3.41 10.34 15.72
CA GLY A 90 -2.89 10.67 17.05
C GLY A 90 -3.96 10.53 18.14
N THR A 91 -5.17 11.08 17.92
CA THR A 91 -6.29 10.97 18.85
C THR A 91 -6.77 9.53 18.97
N GLY A 92 -6.90 8.80 17.85
CA GLY A 92 -7.29 7.40 17.89
C GLY A 92 -6.29 6.54 18.65
N THR A 93 -4.98 6.70 18.37
CA THR A 93 -3.93 5.98 19.11
C THR A 93 -3.92 6.35 20.60
N PHE A 94 -4.13 7.62 20.94
CA PHE A 94 -4.29 8.06 22.34
C PHE A 94 -5.49 7.36 23.02
N LEU A 95 -6.64 7.32 22.34
CA LEU A 95 -7.85 6.67 22.85
C LEU A 95 -7.70 5.16 22.99
N MET A 96 -6.79 4.52 22.23
CA MET A 96 -6.43 3.10 22.44
C MET A 96 -5.99 2.83 23.89
N GLY A 97 -5.35 3.80 24.54
CA GLY A 97 -4.97 3.67 25.95
C GLY A 97 -6.16 3.61 26.92
N ALA A 98 -7.33 4.12 26.52
CA ALA A 98 -8.52 4.23 27.37
C ALA A 98 -9.62 3.21 27.04
N ILE A 99 -9.41 2.30 26.09
CA ILE A 99 -10.41 1.28 25.75
C ILE A 99 -10.62 0.31 26.92
N THR A 100 -11.87 -0.13 27.07
CA THR A 100 -12.29 -1.14 28.04
C THR A 100 -13.10 -2.25 27.39
N GLU A 101 -13.73 -1.95 26.25
CA GLU A 101 -14.63 -2.85 25.55
C GLU A 101 -14.16 -3.11 24.12
N LEU A 102 -14.42 -4.31 23.60
CA LEU A 102 -13.99 -4.75 22.28
C LEU A 102 -14.53 -3.87 21.14
N TRP A 103 -15.77 -3.40 21.25
CA TRP A 103 -16.36 -2.51 20.22
C TRP A 103 -15.63 -1.16 20.13
N GLN A 104 -15.08 -0.66 21.25
CA GLN A 104 -14.25 0.56 21.25
C GLN A 104 -12.97 0.34 20.44
N PHE A 105 -12.36 -0.85 20.58
CA PHE A 105 -11.20 -1.24 19.78
C PHE A 105 -11.52 -1.26 18.29
N TYR A 106 -12.69 -1.77 17.90
CA TYR A 106 -13.12 -1.76 16.49
C TYR A 106 -13.29 -0.33 15.94
N VAL A 107 -13.90 0.55 16.73
CA VAL A 107 -14.08 1.95 16.32
C VAL A 107 -12.74 2.68 16.28
N VAL A 108 -11.96 2.58 17.34
CA VAL A 108 -10.73 3.36 17.47
C VAL A 108 -9.64 2.83 16.54
N TYR A 109 -9.31 1.54 16.64
CA TYR A 109 -8.26 0.95 15.80
C TYR A 109 -8.75 0.68 14.39
N GLY A 110 -9.86 -0.04 14.23
CA GLY A 110 -10.34 -0.47 12.91
C GLY A 110 -10.79 0.69 12.03
N PHE A 111 -11.59 1.62 12.57
CA PHE A 111 -12.18 2.70 11.79
C PHE A 111 -11.33 3.98 11.81
N MET A 112 -10.96 4.52 12.99
CA MET A 112 -10.26 5.80 13.06
C MET A 112 -8.81 5.70 12.58
N VAL A 113 -8.02 4.84 13.22
CA VAL A 113 -6.58 4.74 12.97
C VAL A 113 -6.29 3.99 11.67
N GLY A 114 -6.68 2.72 11.61
CA GLY A 114 -6.28 1.80 10.54
C GLY A 114 -6.94 2.07 9.20
N SER A 115 -8.08 2.79 9.18
CA SER A 115 -8.83 3.10 7.96
C SER A 115 -8.77 4.58 7.62
N MET A 116 -9.56 5.43 8.30
CA MET A 116 -9.71 6.84 7.92
C MET A 116 -8.41 7.64 8.02
N GLY A 117 -7.67 7.47 9.12
CA GLY A 117 -6.40 8.17 9.32
C GLY A 117 -5.37 7.78 8.28
N HIS A 118 -5.22 6.48 8.05
CA HIS A 118 -4.20 5.94 7.15
C HIS A 118 -4.48 6.22 5.66
N ALA A 119 -5.75 6.24 5.24
CA ALA A 119 -6.13 6.38 3.84
C ALA A 119 -5.62 7.66 3.18
N ALA A 120 -5.64 8.80 3.90
CA ALA A 120 -5.17 10.08 3.37
C ALA A 120 -3.69 10.02 2.98
N PHE A 121 -2.83 9.46 3.84
CA PHE A 121 -1.39 9.34 3.58
C PHE A 121 -1.10 8.35 2.45
N THR A 122 -1.85 7.26 2.39
CA THR A 122 -1.67 6.22 1.36
C THR A 122 -1.90 6.74 -0.05
N VAL A 123 -2.93 7.58 -0.25
CA VAL A 123 -3.31 8.07 -1.58
C VAL A 123 -2.59 9.35 -1.96
N LEU A 124 -2.53 10.31 -1.02
CA LEU A 124 -2.13 11.67 -1.38
C LEU A 124 -0.62 11.83 -1.49
N LEU A 125 0.18 11.12 -0.67
CA LEU A 125 1.64 11.26 -0.71
C LEU A 125 2.25 10.84 -2.06
N PRO A 126 1.93 9.67 -2.65
CA PRO A 126 2.46 9.31 -3.97
C PRO A 126 2.08 10.33 -5.05
N VAL A 127 0.83 10.82 -5.04
CA VAL A 127 0.35 11.81 -6.01
C VAL A 127 1.12 13.12 -5.88
N ILE A 128 1.37 13.59 -4.65
CA ILE A 128 2.15 14.81 -4.42
C ILE A 128 3.57 14.64 -4.93
N ILE A 129 4.22 13.53 -4.61
CA ILE A 129 5.60 13.26 -5.07
C ILE A 129 5.68 13.34 -6.61
N THR A 130 4.71 12.75 -7.33
CA THR A 130 4.69 12.81 -8.80
C THR A 130 4.50 14.23 -9.35
N ARG A 131 3.83 15.12 -8.61
CA ARG A 131 3.68 16.54 -9.00
C ARG A 131 4.94 17.38 -8.75
N TRP A 132 5.77 16.97 -7.76
CA TRP A 132 6.98 17.69 -7.39
C TRP A 132 8.23 17.27 -8.16
N PHE A 133 8.27 16.03 -8.71
CA PHE A 133 9.42 15.49 -9.43
C PHE A 133 9.07 15.11 -10.87
N HIS A 134 9.79 15.71 -11.81
CA HIS A 134 9.75 15.33 -13.23
C HIS A 134 10.94 14.43 -13.59
N HIS A 135 12.12 14.77 -13.11
CA HIS A 135 13.35 14.00 -13.29
C HIS A 135 13.57 13.02 -12.12
N ARG A 136 14.12 11.83 -12.42
CA ARG A 136 14.44 10.77 -11.43
C ARG A 136 13.24 10.24 -10.63
N LEU A 137 12.04 10.34 -11.16
CA LEU A 137 10.81 9.94 -10.46
C LEU A 137 10.87 8.50 -9.95
N GLY A 138 11.46 7.57 -10.70
CA GLY A 138 11.62 6.17 -10.28
C GLY A 138 12.43 6.02 -8.99
N ILE A 139 13.58 6.72 -8.88
CA ILE A 139 14.42 6.70 -7.67
C ILE A 139 13.65 7.31 -6.48
N VAL A 140 13.00 8.44 -6.71
CA VAL A 140 12.23 9.15 -5.67
C VAL A 140 11.08 8.29 -5.14
N MET A 141 10.33 7.65 -6.02
CA MET A 141 9.27 6.70 -5.64
C MET A 141 9.85 5.47 -4.94
N GLY A 142 11.02 5.00 -5.37
CA GLY A 142 11.74 3.92 -4.69
C GLY A 142 12.09 4.27 -3.24
N ILE A 143 12.62 5.46 -2.98
CA ILE A 143 12.91 5.97 -1.63
C ILE A 143 11.63 6.05 -0.79
N TYR A 144 10.55 6.62 -1.37
CA TYR A 144 9.27 6.72 -0.70
C TYR A 144 8.68 5.34 -0.33
N PHE A 145 8.65 4.39 -1.26
CA PHE A 145 8.15 3.04 -0.96
C PHE A 145 9.07 2.25 -0.02
N ALA A 146 10.39 2.49 -0.06
CA ALA A 146 11.31 1.91 0.90
C ALA A 146 11.03 2.38 2.34
N SER A 147 10.61 3.64 2.52
CA SER A 147 10.26 4.19 3.83
C SER A 147 9.12 3.42 4.53
N GLN A 148 8.23 2.76 3.77
CA GLN A 148 7.15 1.95 4.35
C GLN A 148 7.66 0.78 5.21
N GLY A 149 8.79 0.18 4.81
CA GLY A 149 9.39 -0.92 5.56
C GLY A 149 10.04 -0.48 6.88
N LEU A 150 10.40 0.80 7.00
CA LEU A 150 11.06 1.32 8.22
C LEU A 150 10.09 1.47 9.40
N GLY A 151 8.81 1.65 9.16
CA GLY A 151 7.81 1.75 10.23
C GLY A 151 7.86 0.56 11.18
N PRO A 152 7.55 -0.67 10.75
CA PRO A 152 7.59 -1.85 11.62
C PRO A 152 8.98 -2.14 12.19
N VAL A 153 10.06 -1.81 11.47
CA VAL A 153 11.45 -1.99 11.98
C VAL A 153 11.66 -1.20 13.27
N ILE A 154 11.14 0.03 13.31
CA ILE A 154 11.29 0.93 14.45
C ILE A 154 10.21 0.64 15.51
N PHE A 155 8.96 0.62 15.06
CA PHE A 155 7.83 0.67 15.98
C PHE A 155 7.45 -0.69 16.57
N ALA A 156 7.63 -1.81 15.88
CA ALA A 156 7.23 -3.09 16.44
C ALA A 156 8.02 -3.44 17.73
N PRO A 157 9.37 -3.38 17.76
CA PRO A 157 10.11 -3.58 19.01
C PRO A 157 9.86 -2.49 20.05
N LEU A 158 9.72 -1.22 19.61
CA LEU A 158 9.46 -0.09 20.50
C LEU A 158 8.12 -0.24 21.21
N PHE A 159 7.04 -0.52 20.48
CA PHE A 159 5.71 -0.72 21.06
C PHE A 159 5.70 -1.89 22.04
N ARG A 160 6.32 -3.02 21.68
CA ARG A 160 6.38 -4.17 22.56
C ARG A 160 7.14 -3.86 23.85
N TRP A 161 8.30 -3.21 23.74
CA TRP A 161 9.08 -2.79 24.90
C TRP A 161 8.28 -1.84 25.81
N MET A 162 7.59 -0.85 25.23
CA MET A 162 6.76 0.07 26.01
C MET A 162 5.59 -0.64 26.69
N LEU A 163 4.91 -1.56 26.00
CA LEU A 163 3.81 -2.35 26.54
C LEU A 163 4.26 -3.21 27.75
N GLU A 164 5.41 -3.84 27.66
CA GLU A 164 5.96 -4.68 28.72
C GLU A 164 6.45 -3.89 29.95
N ASN A 165 7.00 -2.68 29.75
CA ASN A 165 7.61 -1.90 30.81
C ASN A 165 6.73 -0.77 31.37
N GLN A 166 5.81 -0.24 30.56
CA GLN A 166 5.01 0.93 30.92
C GLN A 166 3.49 0.64 30.93
N GLY A 167 3.10 -0.53 30.44
CA GLY A 167 1.71 -0.96 30.34
C GLY A 167 0.94 -0.30 29.21
N TRP A 168 -0.29 -0.76 29.01
CA TRP A 168 -1.16 -0.41 27.89
C TRP A 168 -1.49 1.08 27.83
N HIS A 169 -2.05 1.60 28.92
CA HIS A 169 -2.53 3.00 28.97
C HIS A 169 -1.43 4.02 28.67
N HIS A 170 -0.28 3.90 29.35
CA HIS A 170 0.83 4.85 29.19
C HIS A 170 1.43 4.77 27.79
N THR A 171 1.60 3.56 27.26
CA THR A 171 2.14 3.34 25.91
C THR A 171 1.32 4.09 24.87
N PHE A 172 0.02 3.86 24.81
CA PHE A 172 -0.84 4.48 23.79
C PHE A 172 -1.06 5.97 24.00
N THR A 173 -1.06 6.45 25.25
CA THR A 173 -1.08 7.88 25.57
C THR A 173 0.14 8.59 24.97
N VAL A 174 1.35 8.09 25.26
CA VAL A 174 2.59 8.71 24.78
C VAL A 174 2.70 8.61 23.25
N ILE A 175 2.47 7.42 22.70
CA ILE A 175 2.58 7.19 21.26
C ILE A 175 1.56 8.03 20.51
N GLY A 176 0.30 8.09 20.96
CA GLY A 176 -0.74 8.88 20.31
C GLY A 176 -0.39 10.36 20.23
N LEU A 177 0.13 10.94 21.32
CA LEU A 177 0.60 12.32 21.34
C LEU A 177 1.78 12.55 20.38
N VAL A 178 2.77 11.66 20.39
CA VAL A 178 3.96 11.75 19.53
C VAL A 178 3.58 11.60 18.07
N LEU A 179 2.78 10.58 17.72
CA LEU A 179 2.32 10.36 16.34
C LEU A 179 1.50 11.55 15.85
N GLY A 180 0.53 12.00 16.64
CA GLY A 180 -0.30 13.17 16.28
C GLY A 180 0.53 14.41 16.01
N LEU A 181 1.50 14.72 16.90
CA LEU A 181 2.38 15.87 16.76
C LEU A 181 3.26 15.75 15.50
N ILE A 182 3.93 14.62 15.30
CA ILE A 182 4.82 14.42 14.16
C ILE A 182 4.03 14.47 12.85
N LEU A 183 2.90 13.79 12.77
CA LEU A 183 2.06 13.81 11.58
C LEU A 183 1.53 15.21 11.28
N ALA A 184 1.11 15.96 12.29
CA ALA A 184 0.67 17.33 12.10
C ALA A 184 1.82 18.23 11.61
N VAL A 185 2.97 18.22 12.30
CA VAL A 185 4.12 19.08 11.96
C VAL A 185 4.63 18.78 10.54
N PHE A 186 4.85 17.50 10.20
CA PHE A 186 5.37 17.16 8.88
C PHE A 186 4.35 17.37 7.75
N SER A 187 3.05 17.30 8.02
CA SER A 187 2.01 17.67 7.05
C SER A 187 2.08 19.16 6.66
N LEU A 188 2.61 20.04 7.52
CA LEU A 188 2.79 21.45 7.19
C LEU A 188 3.79 21.70 6.07
N PHE A 189 4.77 20.80 5.88
CA PHE A 189 5.76 20.89 4.79
C PHE A 189 5.21 20.40 3.45
N ILE A 190 4.06 19.75 3.45
CA ILE A 190 3.44 19.23 2.23
C ILE A 190 2.65 20.34 1.53
N HIS A 191 2.93 20.55 0.26
CA HIS A 191 2.19 21.44 -0.63
C HIS A 191 1.69 20.65 -1.84
N ASN A 192 0.48 20.94 -2.31
CA ASN A 192 -0.20 20.19 -3.38
C ASN A 192 0.58 20.17 -4.69
N SER A 193 1.31 21.24 -4.99
CA SER A 193 2.13 21.36 -6.20
C SER A 193 3.21 22.44 -6.01
N PRO A 194 4.29 22.39 -6.81
CA PRO A 194 5.34 23.43 -6.81
C PRO A 194 4.80 24.82 -7.09
N ALA A 195 3.78 24.94 -7.96
CA ALA A 195 3.18 26.20 -8.37
C ALA A 195 2.62 27.02 -7.20
N VAL A 196 2.16 26.37 -6.11
CA VAL A 196 1.68 27.06 -4.90
C VAL A 196 2.79 27.89 -4.24
N LEU A 197 4.05 27.51 -4.42
CA LEU A 197 5.24 28.23 -3.94
C LEU A 197 5.92 29.07 -5.02
N GLY A 198 5.32 29.18 -6.22
CA GLY A 198 5.95 29.84 -7.35
C GLY A 198 7.17 29.11 -7.89
N LEU A 199 7.27 27.79 -7.65
CA LEU A 199 8.35 26.93 -8.10
C LEU A 199 7.89 26.05 -9.27
N GLN A 200 8.85 25.56 -10.04
CA GLN A 200 8.63 24.51 -11.03
C GLN A 200 8.90 23.12 -10.42
N ALA A 201 8.43 22.05 -11.06
CA ALA A 201 8.78 20.69 -10.65
C ALA A 201 10.29 20.45 -10.82
N TYR A 202 10.87 19.68 -9.91
CA TYR A 202 12.30 19.35 -9.96
C TYR A 202 12.66 18.63 -11.24
N GLY A 203 13.64 19.19 -11.99
CA GLY A 203 14.08 18.66 -13.28
C GLY A 203 13.23 19.07 -14.47
N LEU A 204 12.35 20.05 -14.32
CA LEU A 204 11.68 20.73 -15.42
C LEU A 204 12.53 21.97 -15.78
N ASP A 205 13.58 21.77 -16.58
CA ASP A 205 14.41 22.86 -17.06
C ASP A 205 13.64 23.68 -18.11
N ASP A 206 13.91 25.00 -18.19
CA ASP A 206 13.29 25.93 -19.17
C ASP A 206 13.49 25.51 -20.65
N ALA A 207 14.42 24.58 -20.92
CA ALA A 207 14.67 24.03 -22.24
C ALA A 207 13.60 23.03 -22.73
N SER A 208 12.71 22.55 -21.89
CA SER A 208 11.62 21.63 -22.28
C SER A 208 10.32 22.34 -22.67
N LYS A 209 10.37 23.54 -23.24
CA LYS A 209 9.31 24.12 -24.08
C LYS A 209 9.20 23.42 -25.43
N GLN A 210 9.53 22.13 -25.50
CA GLN A 210 9.07 21.35 -26.65
C GLN A 210 7.56 21.22 -26.54
N PRO A 211 6.85 21.56 -27.63
CA PRO A 211 5.41 21.32 -27.68
C PRO A 211 5.19 19.86 -27.28
N GLN A 212 4.36 19.63 -26.27
CA GLN A 212 3.84 18.29 -26.03
C GLN A 212 3.33 17.82 -27.38
N GLY A 213 4.11 16.93 -28.01
CA GLY A 213 3.71 16.35 -29.29
C GLY A 213 2.30 15.88 -29.12
N THR A 214 1.43 16.35 -29.98
CA THR A 214 0.01 16.06 -30.05
C THR A 214 -0.18 14.59 -29.67
N SER A 215 -0.61 14.41 -28.45
CA SER A 215 -1.02 13.11 -27.95
C SER A 215 -2.05 12.61 -28.94
N SER A 216 -1.67 11.62 -29.73
CA SER A 216 -2.55 10.97 -30.69
C SER A 216 -3.84 10.62 -29.94
N SER A 217 -4.91 11.31 -30.34
CA SER A 217 -6.22 11.29 -29.71
C SER A 217 -6.96 9.97 -29.98
N LYS A 218 -6.41 8.85 -29.48
CA LYS A 218 -7.24 7.67 -29.29
C LYS A 218 -7.97 7.84 -27.98
N PRO A 219 -9.31 7.66 -27.94
CA PRO A 219 -10.08 7.81 -26.72
C PRO A 219 -9.47 6.91 -25.60
N PRO A 220 -9.41 7.41 -24.35
CA PRO A 220 -8.91 6.62 -23.26
C PRO A 220 -9.77 5.36 -23.11
N ILE A 221 -9.12 4.22 -23.01
CA ILE A 221 -9.79 2.92 -22.79
C ILE A 221 -10.56 3.02 -21.48
N ARG A 222 -11.87 2.77 -21.55
CA ARG A 222 -12.74 2.88 -20.38
C ARG A 222 -12.48 1.72 -19.42
N LEU A 223 -12.39 2.02 -18.12
CA LEU A 223 -12.19 1.00 -17.07
C LEU A 223 -13.22 -0.15 -17.18
N ARG A 224 -14.48 0.16 -17.53
CA ARG A 224 -15.54 -0.83 -17.73
C ARG A 224 -15.20 -1.91 -18.77
N GLU A 225 -14.46 -1.56 -19.82
CA GLU A 225 -14.06 -2.52 -20.87
C GLU A 225 -12.91 -3.41 -20.39
N ILE A 226 -12.04 -2.85 -19.56
CA ILE A 226 -10.94 -3.59 -18.94
C ILE A 226 -11.50 -4.60 -17.94
N LEU A 227 -12.47 -4.23 -17.13
CA LEU A 227 -13.13 -5.11 -16.15
C LEU A 227 -13.90 -6.28 -16.80
N LYS A 228 -14.21 -6.21 -18.10
CA LYS A 228 -14.76 -7.35 -18.84
C LYS A 228 -13.71 -8.42 -19.15
N GLN A 229 -12.43 -8.10 -19.02
CA GLN A 229 -11.35 -9.03 -19.33
C GLN A 229 -11.06 -9.93 -18.12
N GLY A 230 -11.19 -11.24 -18.28
CA GLY A 230 -10.94 -12.22 -17.22
C GLY A 230 -9.54 -12.15 -16.61
N ILE A 231 -8.56 -11.60 -17.34
CA ILE A 231 -7.19 -11.45 -16.85
C ILE A 231 -7.08 -10.46 -15.67
N VAL A 232 -7.92 -9.41 -15.64
CA VAL A 232 -7.93 -8.43 -14.55
C VAL A 232 -8.44 -9.07 -13.26
N TRP A 233 -9.50 -9.86 -13.35
CA TRP A 233 -10.03 -10.63 -12.23
C TRP A 233 -9.05 -11.69 -11.74
N LYS A 234 -8.31 -12.31 -12.67
CA LYS A 234 -7.24 -13.26 -12.32
C LYS A 234 -6.13 -12.56 -11.54
N LEU A 235 -5.69 -11.36 -11.94
CA LEU A 235 -4.69 -10.58 -11.23
C LEU A 235 -5.19 -10.16 -9.84
N ALA A 236 -6.43 -9.66 -9.74
CA ALA A 236 -7.05 -9.35 -8.45
C ALA A 236 -7.18 -10.58 -7.55
N GLY A 237 -7.50 -11.75 -8.12
CA GLY A 237 -7.55 -13.02 -7.40
C GLY A 237 -6.19 -13.50 -6.91
N ILE A 238 -5.14 -13.37 -7.71
CA ILE A 238 -3.76 -13.68 -7.30
C ILE A 238 -3.34 -12.75 -6.15
N HIS A 239 -3.66 -11.46 -6.25
CA HIS A 239 -3.36 -10.49 -5.20
C HIS A 239 -4.14 -10.77 -3.92
N HIS A 240 -5.42 -11.14 -4.03
CA HIS A 240 -6.25 -11.54 -2.90
C HIS A 240 -5.66 -12.74 -2.15
N ILE A 241 -5.33 -13.80 -2.88
CA ILE A 241 -4.82 -15.04 -2.30
C ILE A 241 -3.42 -14.85 -1.71
N GLY A 242 -2.53 -14.13 -2.40
CA GLY A 242 -1.20 -13.80 -1.91
C GLY A 242 -1.27 -12.98 -0.63
N CYS A 243 -2.10 -11.93 -0.63
CA CYS A 243 -2.32 -11.10 0.56
C CYS A 243 -2.98 -11.86 1.71
N ALA A 244 -3.90 -12.78 1.45
CA ALA A 244 -4.49 -13.61 2.49
C ALA A 244 -3.43 -14.54 3.13
N ALA A 245 -2.57 -15.14 2.33
CA ALA A 245 -1.50 -16.00 2.83
C ALA A 245 -0.53 -15.25 3.76
N HIS A 246 0.02 -14.11 3.31
CA HIS A 246 1.00 -13.40 4.11
C HIS A 246 0.37 -12.58 5.25
N ALA A 247 -0.89 -12.20 5.17
CA ALA A 247 -1.57 -11.49 6.26
C ALA A 247 -1.70 -12.36 7.53
N ILE A 248 -1.93 -13.67 7.38
CA ILE A 248 -1.90 -14.61 8.50
C ILE A 248 -0.56 -14.49 9.25
N ILE A 249 0.54 -14.46 8.51
CA ILE A 249 1.88 -14.38 9.09
C ILE A 249 2.13 -13.01 9.72
N LEU A 250 1.90 -11.93 8.96
CA LEU A 250 2.19 -10.56 9.43
C LEU A 250 1.38 -10.18 10.68
N ALA A 251 0.13 -10.63 10.77
CA ALA A 251 -0.73 -10.34 11.90
C ALA A 251 -0.38 -11.18 13.15
N HIS A 252 0.18 -12.39 12.96
CA HIS A 252 0.29 -13.34 14.06
C HIS A 252 1.72 -13.85 14.33
N VAL A 253 2.74 -13.53 13.52
CA VAL A 253 4.11 -14.07 13.72
C VAL A 253 4.70 -13.71 15.08
N VAL A 254 4.36 -12.55 15.63
CA VAL A 254 4.79 -12.16 17.00
C VAL A 254 4.13 -13.08 18.02
N SER A 255 2.81 -13.26 17.92
CA SER A 255 2.08 -14.18 18.82
C SER A 255 2.45 -15.65 18.59
N MET A 256 2.83 -16.06 17.39
CA MET A 256 3.39 -17.40 17.13
C MET A 256 4.70 -17.62 17.89
N ALA A 257 5.58 -16.61 17.88
CA ALA A 257 6.86 -16.68 18.59
C ALA A 257 6.67 -16.64 20.11
N THR A 258 5.82 -15.76 20.64
CA THR A 258 5.52 -15.70 22.09
C THR A 258 4.83 -16.96 22.58
N PHE A 259 3.95 -17.56 21.78
CA PHE A 259 3.33 -18.87 22.08
C PHE A 259 4.35 -20.01 22.24
N LYS A 260 5.51 -19.91 21.58
CA LYS A 260 6.65 -20.84 21.75
C LYS A 260 7.58 -20.43 22.92
N GLY A 261 7.20 -19.44 23.74
CA GLY A 261 7.98 -18.97 24.91
C GLY A 261 9.07 -17.94 24.57
N ILE A 262 9.12 -17.42 23.35
CA ILE A 262 10.10 -16.39 22.98
C ILE A 262 9.69 -15.05 23.61
N PRO A 263 10.63 -14.32 24.28
CA PRO A 263 10.33 -13.02 24.87
C PRO A 263 9.73 -12.03 23.88
N GLY A 264 8.74 -11.24 24.31
CA GLY A 264 7.92 -10.43 23.42
C GLY A 264 8.69 -9.42 22.58
N VAL A 265 9.69 -8.73 23.13
CA VAL A 265 10.56 -7.82 22.36
C VAL A 265 11.34 -8.58 21.27
N THR A 266 11.86 -9.77 21.59
CA THR A 266 12.53 -10.64 20.62
C THR A 266 11.56 -11.10 19.53
N ALA A 267 10.34 -11.49 19.91
CA ALA A 267 9.28 -11.86 18.97
C ALA A 267 8.88 -10.69 18.04
N ALA A 268 8.75 -9.47 18.58
CA ALA A 268 8.52 -8.26 17.78
C ALA A 268 9.67 -7.96 16.79
N GLY A 269 10.90 -8.32 17.16
CA GLY A 269 12.08 -8.25 16.29
C GLY A 269 11.95 -9.13 15.05
N VAL A 270 11.21 -10.24 15.10
CA VAL A 270 10.92 -11.09 13.92
C VAL A 270 10.11 -10.31 12.88
N LEU A 271 9.05 -9.62 13.30
CA LEU A 271 8.24 -8.76 12.41
C LEU A 271 9.08 -7.61 11.85
N ALA A 272 9.90 -6.98 12.69
CA ALA A 272 10.83 -5.94 12.26
C ALA A 272 11.82 -6.45 11.21
N THR A 273 12.32 -7.68 11.34
CA THR A 273 13.24 -8.31 10.38
C THR A 273 12.55 -8.60 9.05
N ILE A 274 11.29 -9.10 9.05
CA ILE A 274 10.49 -9.24 7.83
C ILE A 274 10.38 -7.89 7.10
N ALA A 275 10.03 -6.84 7.83
CA ALA A 275 9.85 -5.51 7.28
C ALA A 275 11.17 -4.95 6.72
N GLY A 276 12.26 -5.05 7.46
CA GLY A 276 13.59 -4.58 7.05
C GLY A 276 14.12 -5.28 5.80
N THR A 277 14.04 -6.61 5.75
CA THR A 277 14.48 -7.39 4.59
C THR A 277 13.57 -7.18 3.38
N SER A 278 12.29 -6.85 3.58
CA SER A 278 11.38 -6.51 2.49
C SER A 278 11.77 -5.21 1.76
N VAL A 279 12.46 -4.29 2.41
CA VAL A 279 13.03 -3.10 1.75
C VAL A 279 14.06 -3.51 0.70
N ILE A 280 14.97 -4.41 1.06
CA ILE A 280 15.97 -4.97 0.14
C ILE A 280 15.30 -5.72 -1.00
N SER A 281 14.30 -6.52 -0.68
CA SER A 281 13.49 -7.29 -1.61
C SER A 281 12.90 -6.44 -2.73
N ARG A 282 12.36 -5.26 -2.44
CA ARG A 282 11.76 -4.37 -3.44
C ARG A 282 12.75 -3.96 -4.51
N PHE A 283 13.99 -3.68 -4.14
CA PHE A 283 15.05 -3.37 -5.11
C PHE A 283 15.47 -4.60 -5.91
N ALA A 284 15.70 -5.74 -5.25
CA ALA A 284 16.10 -6.97 -5.92
C ALA A 284 15.04 -7.46 -6.91
N PHE A 285 13.77 -7.45 -6.52
CA PHE A 285 12.67 -7.87 -7.38
C PHE A 285 12.37 -6.88 -8.51
N SER A 286 12.71 -5.59 -8.38
CA SER A 286 12.67 -4.65 -9.51
C SER A 286 13.63 -5.08 -10.60
N ILE A 287 14.85 -5.49 -10.25
CA ILE A 287 15.85 -5.99 -11.21
C ILE A 287 15.38 -7.31 -11.85
N ILE A 288 14.81 -8.21 -11.04
CA ILE A 288 14.24 -9.48 -11.55
C ILE A 288 13.10 -9.20 -12.53
N ALA A 289 12.24 -8.23 -12.22
CA ALA A 289 11.10 -7.87 -13.06
C ALA A 289 11.51 -7.26 -14.39
N ASP A 290 12.55 -6.43 -14.41
CA ASP A 290 13.11 -5.85 -15.63
C ASP A 290 13.74 -6.94 -16.52
N ARG A 291 14.37 -7.95 -15.93
CA ARG A 291 15.07 -9.00 -16.67
C ARG A 291 14.17 -10.16 -17.11
N PHE A 292 13.27 -10.61 -16.24
CA PHE A 292 12.48 -11.82 -16.42
C PHE A 292 10.97 -11.57 -16.57
N GLY A 293 10.52 -10.33 -16.35
CA GLY A 293 9.12 -9.91 -16.47
C GLY A 293 8.27 -10.19 -15.23
N GLY A 294 7.12 -9.51 -15.14
CA GLY A 294 6.24 -9.50 -13.97
C GLY A 294 5.70 -10.88 -13.57
N ARG A 295 5.45 -11.79 -14.53
CA ARG A 295 4.99 -13.16 -14.23
C ARG A 295 5.98 -13.93 -13.35
N ILE A 296 7.26 -13.95 -13.74
CA ILE A 296 8.32 -14.66 -12.98
C ILE A 296 8.52 -13.97 -11.63
N THR A 297 8.50 -12.64 -11.61
CA THR A 297 8.59 -11.84 -10.38
C THR A 297 7.52 -12.21 -9.37
N LEU A 298 6.23 -12.25 -9.79
CA LEU A 298 5.12 -12.65 -8.92
C LEU A 298 5.25 -14.10 -8.46
N THR A 299 5.59 -15.02 -9.37
CA THR A 299 5.75 -16.43 -9.03
C THR A 299 6.84 -16.65 -8.00
N LEU A 300 8.02 -16.03 -8.18
CA LEU A 300 9.14 -16.15 -7.24
C LEU A 300 8.81 -15.50 -5.89
N SER A 301 8.11 -14.35 -5.91
CA SER A 301 7.65 -13.70 -4.70
C SER A 301 6.69 -14.58 -3.91
N LEU A 302 5.64 -15.11 -4.53
CA LEU A 302 4.67 -15.99 -3.89
C LEU A 302 5.30 -17.29 -3.39
N LEU A 303 6.19 -17.91 -4.17
CA LEU A 303 6.92 -19.11 -3.76
C LEU A 303 7.78 -18.85 -2.52
N GLY A 304 8.54 -17.75 -2.56
CA GLY A 304 9.46 -17.40 -1.47
C GLY A 304 8.76 -16.86 -0.24
N GLN A 305 7.49 -16.47 -0.32
CA GLN A 305 6.65 -16.17 0.83
C GLN A 305 5.98 -17.42 1.40
N SER A 306 5.59 -18.37 0.55
CA SER A 306 4.84 -19.56 0.98
C SER A 306 5.77 -20.64 1.54
N LEU A 307 6.84 -20.99 0.81
CA LEU A 307 7.71 -22.11 1.16
C LEU A 307 8.34 -21.98 2.55
N PRO A 308 8.87 -20.80 2.97
CA PRO A 308 9.46 -20.66 4.30
C PRO A 308 8.48 -20.86 5.46
N VAL A 309 7.17 -20.71 5.24
CA VAL A 309 6.16 -20.96 6.29
C VAL A 309 6.28 -22.37 6.88
N ILE A 310 6.76 -23.32 6.09
CA ILE A 310 7.03 -24.70 6.54
C ILE A 310 8.01 -24.69 7.74
N ILE A 311 8.97 -23.77 7.77
CA ILE A 311 9.95 -23.66 8.85
C ILE A 311 9.25 -23.40 10.20
N LEU A 312 8.15 -22.62 10.18
CA LEU A 312 7.44 -22.23 11.40
C LEU A 312 6.73 -23.39 12.11
N PHE A 313 6.41 -24.50 11.42
CA PHE A 313 5.85 -25.69 12.07
C PHE A 313 6.86 -26.33 13.03
N PHE A 314 8.14 -26.21 12.73
CA PHE A 314 9.24 -26.79 13.51
C PHE A 314 9.99 -25.75 14.35
N ALA A 315 9.55 -24.48 14.31
CA ALA A 315 10.23 -23.41 15.03
C ALA A 315 9.94 -23.50 16.55
N THR A 316 10.99 -23.67 17.33
CA THR A 316 10.98 -23.64 18.80
C THR A 316 11.81 -22.49 19.34
N ASP A 317 12.85 -22.10 18.61
CA ASP A 317 13.86 -21.14 19.03
C ASP A 317 13.78 -19.84 18.25
N ALA A 318 14.17 -18.73 18.86
CA ALA A 318 14.15 -17.40 18.25
C ALA A 318 14.92 -17.34 16.93
N TRP A 319 16.08 -18.00 16.82
CA TRP A 319 16.90 -17.95 15.61
C TRP A 319 16.19 -18.57 14.39
N VAL A 320 15.32 -19.58 14.60
CA VAL A 320 14.52 -20.18 13.51
C VAL A 320 13.47 -19.21 13.00
N PHE A 321 12.81 -18.47 13.90
CA PHE A 321 11.90 -17.39 13.52
C PHE A 321 12.62 -16.27 12.77
N TYR A 322 13.84 -15.90 13.18
CA TYR A 322 14.62 -14.90 12.45
C TYR A 322 15.09 -15.40 11.07
N LEU A 323 15.50 -16.68 10.96
CA LEU A 323 15.80 -17.30 9.67
C LEU A 323 14.59 -17.24 8.74
N PHE A 324 13.43 -17.65 9.24
CA PHE A 324 12.17 -17.51 8.51
C PHE A 324 11.94 -16.07 8.10
N ALA A 325 12.07 -15.11 9.01
CA ALA A 325 11.82 -13.69 8.77
C ALA A 325 12.70 -13.12 7.65
N VAL A 326 13.98 -13.49 7.61
CA VAL A 326 14.91 -13.07 6.54
C VAL A 326 14.47 -13.63 5.20
N VAL A 327 14.22 -14.95 5.09
CA VAL A 327 13.85 -15.59 3.83
C VAL A 327 12.50 -15.10 3.32
N PHE A 328 11.51 -15.05 4.21
CA PHE A 328 10.18 -14.55 3.87
C PHE A 328 10.23 -13.08 3.44
N GLY A 329 10.87 -12.23 4.21
CA GLY A 329 10.94 -10.78 3.94
C GLY A 329 11.70 -10.46 2.66
N LEU A 330 12.77 -11.21 2.32
CA LEU A 330 13.47 -11.10 1.04
C LEU A 330 12.61 -11.41 -0.18
N CYS A 331 11.46 -12.05 -0.01
CA CYS A 331 10.51 -12.34 -1.08
C CYS A 331 9.22 -11.50 -1.00
N TYR A 332 8.86 -11.03 0.22
CA TYR A 332 7.63 -10.29 0.48
C TYR A 332 7.51 -8.99 -0.33
N GLY A 333 8.58 -8.23 -0.46
CA GLY A 333 8.56 -6.97 -1.22
C GLY A 333 8.35 -7.14 -2.74
N GLY A 334 8.59 -8.34 -3.27
CA GLY A 334 8.50 -8.62 -4.71
C GLY A 334 7.08 -8.59 -5.27
N GLU A 335 6.08 -8.89 -4.46
CA GLU A 335 4.68 -8.86 -4.86
C GLU A 335 4.23 -7.44 -5.23
N MET A 336 4.56 -6.45 -4.41
CA MET A 336 4.23 -5.04 -4.67
C MET A 336 4.88 -4.50 -5.95
N VAL A 337 6.04 -5.00 -6.32
CA VAL A 337 6.76 -4.63 -7.54
C VAL A 337 6.20 -5.36 -8.76
N GLY A 338 5.81 -6.61 -8.60
CA GLY A 338 5.39 -7.48 -9.70
C GLY A 338 4.09 -7.03 -10.38
N PHE A 339 3.09 -6.58 -9.62
CA PHE A 339 1.79 -6.19 -10.15
C PHE A 339 1.84 -4.98 -11.10
N PRO A 340 2.44 -3.84 -10.78
CA PRO A 340 2.54 -2.73 -11.72
C PRO A 340 3.28 -3.09 -13.02
N ILE A 341 4.31 -3.95 -12.92
CA ILE A 341 5.11 -4.36 -14.07
C ILE A 341 4.34 -5.30 -14.97
N ILE A 342 3.64 -6.30 -14.40
CA ILE A 342 2.82 -7.20 -15.22
C ILE A 342 1.65 -6.47 -15.87
N ASN A 343 1.05 -5.49 -15.20
CA ASN A 343 0.01 -4.65 -15.79
C ASN A 343 0.52 -3.89 -17.00
N LYS A 344 1.70 -3.28 -16.91
CA LYS A 344 2.34 -2.62 -18.04
C LYS A 344 2.61 -3.60 -19.20
N HIS A 345 3.03 -4.83 -18.89
CA HIS A 345 3.30 -5.84 -19.90
C HIS A 345 2.03 -6.36 -20.60
N LEU A 346 0.94 -6.54 -19.85
CA LEU A 346 -0.31 -7.10 -20.37
C LEU A 346 -1.14 -6.06 -21.13
N PHE A 347 -1.26 -4.85 -20.60
CA PHE A 347 -2.17 -3.82 -21.11
C PHE A 347 -1.47 -2.71 -21.88
N GLY A 348 -0.14 -2.64 -21.82
CA GLY A 348 0.66 -1.59 -22.48
C GLY A 348 0.59 -0.24 -21.76
N THR A 349 1.42 0.72 -22.20
CA THR A 349 1.55 2.03 -21.57
C THR A 349 0.38 2.98 -21.83
N LYS A 350 -0.50 2.66 -22.81
CA LYS A 350 -1.69 3.47 -23.17
C LYS A 350 -2.93 3.09 -22.35
N ALA A 351 -2.89 1.99 -21.61
CA ALA A 351 -3.97 1.57 -20.73
C ALA A 351 -4.01 2.44 -19.46
N PRO A 352 -5.17 2.57 -18.79
CA PRO A 352 -5.29 3.26 -17.51
C PRO A 352 -4.72 2.39 -16.37
N LEU A 353 -3.38 2.22 -16.37
CA LEU A 353 -2.67 1.31 -15.44
C LEU A 353 -2.97 1.61 -13.97
N GLY A 354 -3.16 2.89 -13.63
CA GLY A 354 -3.55 3.28 -12.28
C GLY A 354 -4.90 2.71 -11.86
N SER A 355 -5.90 2.76 -12.74
CA SER A 355 -7.24 2.21 -12.46
C SER A 355 -7.23 0.69 -12.36
N ILE A 356 -6.42 0.02 -13.20
CA ILE A 356 -6.24 -1.45 -13.14
C ILE A 356 -5.63 -1.84 -11.81
N TYR A 357 -4.54 -1.18 -11.42
CA TYR A 357 -3.86 -1.44 -10.15
C TYR A 357 -4.76 -1.12 -8.94
N SER A 358 -5.54 -0.04 -9.00
CA SER A 358 -6.51 0.28 -7.94
C SER A 358 -7.57 -0.81 -7.78
N PHE A 359 -8.03 -1.42 -8.87
CA PHE A 359 -8.94 -2.56 -8.80
C PHE A 359 -8.27 -3.81 -8.17
N GLU A 360 -7.02 -4.08 -8.52
CA GLU A 360 -6.24 -5.16 -7.89
C GLU A 360 -6.02 -4.93 -6.40
N MET A 361 -5.89 -3.68 -5.97
CA MET A 361 -5.81 -3.31 -4.55
C MET A 361 -7.06 -3.67 -3.75
N VAL A 362 -8.24 -3.80 -4.40
CA VAL A 362 -9.42 -4.37 -3.76
C VAL A 362 -9.18 -5.84 -3.41
N GLY A 363 -8.58 -6.60 -4.33
CA GLY A 363 -8.15 -7.97 -4.06
C GLY A 363 -7.16 -8.04 -2.89
N ALA A 364 -6.14 -7.18 -2.91
CA ALA A 364 -5.17 -7.10 -1.82
C ALA A 364 -5.83 -6.81 -0.46
N GLY A 365 -6.63 -5.76 -0.38
CA GLY A 365 -7.28 -5.34 0.87
C GLY A 365 -8.23 -6.39 1.44
N THR A 366 -9.03 -7.04 0.59
CA THR A 366 -9.91 -8.13 1.02
C THR A 366 -9.12 -9.38 1.43
N GLY A 367 -7.98 -9.67 0.78
CA GLY A 367 -7.06 -10.73 1.16
C GLY A 367 -6.43 -10.47 2.52
N MET A 368 -5.90 -9.26 2.75
CA MET A 368 -5.35 -8.84 4.04
C MET A 368 -6.38 -8.96 5.18
N ALA A 369 -7.62 -8.54 4.92
CA ALA A 369 -8.71 -8.65 5.88
C ALA A 369 -9.01 -10.12 6.22
N LEU A 370 -9.16 -10.96 5.20
CA LEU A 370 -9.46 -12.38 5.40
C LEU A 370 -8.33 -13.09 6.16
N GLY A 371 -7.09 -12.92 5.73
CA GLY A 371 -5.94 -13.59 6.33
C GLY A 371 -5.72 -13.19 7.79
N GLY A 372 -5.81 -11.90 8.10
CA GLY A 372 -5.67 -11.42 9.48
C GLY A 372 -6.69 -12.05 10.43
N TRP A 373 -7.96 -12.09 10.04
CA TRP A 373 -9.03 -12.68 10.84
C TRP A 373 -8.93 -14.21 10.94
N VAL A 374 -8.70 -14.89 9.80
CA VAL A 374 -8.60 -16.36 9.76
C VAL A 374 -7.47 -16.86 10.66
N GLY A 375 -6.31 -16.18 10.66
CA GLY A 375 -5.18 -16.58 11.48
C GLY A 375 -5.51 -16.62 12.99
N GLY A 376 -6.20 -15.62 13.51
CA GLY A 376 -6.62 -15.57 14.91
C GLY A 376 -7.76 -16.54 15.22
N SER A 377 -8.76 -16.62 14.34
CA SER A 377 -9.92 -17.51 14.52
C SER A 377 -9.54 -18.99 14.54
N LEU A 378 -8.60 -19.41 13.69
CA LEU A 378 -8.11 -20.78 13.66
C LEU A 378 -7.35 -21.13 14.95
N PHE A 379 -6.59 -20.18 15.50
CA PHE A 379 -5.96 -20.36 16.80
C PHE A 379 -7.02 -20.52 17.92
N ASP A 380 -8.04 -19.69 17.94
CA ASP A 380 -9.10 -19.76 18.97
C ASP A 380 -9.86 -21.11 18.96
N ILE A 381 -9.99 -21.73 17.77
CA ILE A 381 -10.63 -23.04 17.61
C ILE A 381 -9.71 -24.19 18.02
N SER A 382 -8.42 -24.12 17.66
CA SER A 382 -7.49 -25.25 17.77
C SER A 382 -6.56 -25.19 18.97
N GLY A 383 -6.40 -24.00 19.59
CA GLY A 383 -5.44 -23.76 20.66
C GLY A 383 -3.97 -23.71 20.21
N ALA A 384 -3.71 -23.76 18.90
CA ALA A 384 -2.37 -23.74 18.31
C ALA A 384 -2.35 -23.03 16.96
N TYR A 385 -1.16 -22.61 16.47
CA TYR A 385 -1.02 -21.93 15.18
C TYR A 385 -0.87 -22.87 13.98
N ASP A 386 -0.84 -24.20 14.16
CA ASP A 386 -0.63 -25.16 13.06
C ASP A 386 -1.67 -25.02 11.94
N TRP A 387 -2.94 -24.83 12.28
CA TRP A 387 -4.00 -24.60 11.29
C TRP A 387 -3.89 -23.23 10.61
N SER A 388 -3.43 -22.21 11.33
CA SER A 388 -3.17 -20.88 10.74
C SER A 388 -2.00 -20.95 9.74
N LEU A 389 -0.92 -21.67 10.09
CA LEU A 389 0.20 -21.93 9.18
C LEU A 389 -0.23 -22.75 7.95
N ALA A 390 -1.02 -23.81 8.16
CA ALA A 390 -1.57 -24.62 7.08
C ALA A 390 -2.43 -23.79 6.12
N ALA A 391 -3.31 -22.93 6.66
CA ALA A 391 -4.13 -22.03 5.85
C ALA A 391 -3.27 -21.04 5.03
N SER A 392 -2.21 -20.48 5.62
CA SER A 392 -1.25 -19.63 4.91
C SER A 392 -0.56 -20.38 3.77
N LEU A 393 -0.09 -21.61 4.02
CA LEU A 393 0.53 -22.47 3.01
C LEU A 393 -0.43 -22.80 1.86
N VAL A 394 -1.65 -23.24 2.19
CA VAL A 394 -2.65 -23.61 1.19
C VAL A 394 -2.98 -22.41 0.31
N ALA A 395 -3.22 -21.24 0.91
CA ALA A 395 -3.47 -20.02 0.15
C ALA A 395 -2.27 -19.67 -0.76
N GLY A 396 -1.05 -19.68 -0.24
CA GLY A 396 0.15 -19.41 -1.01
C GLY A 396 0.35 -20.39 -2.18
N PHE A 397 0.17 -21.69 -1.94
CA PHE A 397 0.28 -22.70 -2.99
C PHE A 397 -0.85 -22.66 -4.02
N ILE A 398 -2.05 -22.18 -3.70
CA ILE A 398 -3.10 -21.90 -4.68
C ILE A 398 -2.71 -20.70 -5.56
N GLY A 399 -2.07 -19.70 -5.00
CA GLY A 399 -1.59 -18.52 -5.73
C GLY A 399 -0.54 -18.84 -6.81
N LEU A 400 0.30 -19.84 -6.58
CA LEU A 400 1.40 -20.19 -7.49
C LEU A 400 0.93 -20.65 -8.90
N PRO A 401 0.05 -21.65 -9.07
CA PRO A 401 -0.43 -22.04 -10.40
C PRO A 401 -1.21 -20.93 -11.08
N LEU A 402 -1.92 -20.09 -10.34
CA LEU A 402 -2.59 -18.91 -10.88
C LEU A 402 -1.58 -17.91 -11.44
N ALA A 403 -0.50 -17.62 -10.72
CA ALA A 403 0.58 -16.74 -11.20
C ALA A 403 1.30 -17.36 -12.42
N LEU A 404 1.59 -18.66 -12.39
CA LEU A 404 2.18 -19.39 -13.51
C LEU A 404 1.29 -19.44 -14.75
N SER A 405 -0.02 -19.34 -14.60
CA SER A 405 -0.98 -19.30 -15.71
C SER A 405 -1.10 -17.93 -16.39
N LEU A 406 -0.41 -16.88 -15.86
CA LEU A 406 -0.35 -15.58 -16.50
C LEU A 406 0.44 -15.66 -17.81
N PRO A 407 0.12 -14.83 -18.84
CA PRO A 407 0.83 -14.83 -20.12
C PRO A 407 2.33 -14.54 -19.94
N ARG A 408 3.17 -15.18 -20.77
CA ARG A 408 4.59 -14.83 -20.85
C ARG A 408 4.78 -13.48 -21.52
N HIS A 409 5.86 -12.80 -21.20
CA HIS A 409 6.20 -11.40 -21.57
C HIS A 409 5.99 -11.01 -23.06
N LYS A 410 5.80 -11.95 -24.00
CA LYS A 410 5.76 -11.67 -25.46
C LYS A 410 4.36 -11.45 -26.06
N LYS A 411 3.27 -11.52 -25.27
CA LYS A 411 1.91 -11.32 -25.77
C LYS A 411 1.22 -10.20 -25.00
N THR A 412 1.17 -9.00 -25.60
CA THR A 412 0.21 -7.97 -25.17
C THR A 412 -1.21 -8.50 -25.40
N VAL A 413 -2.06 -8.43 -24.39
CA VAL A 413 -3.49 -8.72 -24.54
C VAL A 413 -4.07 -7.64 -25.47
N PRO A 414 -4.69 -7.99 -26.62
CA PRO A 414 -5.32 -7.00 -27.46
C PRO A 414 -6.45 -6.34 -26.67
N VAL A 415 -6.32 -5.05 -26.44
CA VAL A 415 -7.44 -4.28 -25.90
C VAL A 415 -8.39 -4.04 -27.06
N PRO A 416 -9.68 -4.46 -26.98
CA PRO A 416 -10.63 -4.24 -28.04
C PRO A 416 -10.69 -2.75 -28.37
N ILE A 417 -10.29 -2.38 -29.57
CA ILE A 417 -10.52 -1.04 -30.09
C ILE A 417 -11.93 -1.08 -30.65
N GLU A 418 -12.88 -0.48 -29.96
CA GLU A 418 -14.17 -0.21 -30.54
C GLU A 418 -13.93 0.64 -31.82
N THR A 419 -14.12 0.05 -32.98
CA THR A 419 -14.14 0.79 -34.25
C THR A 419 -15.25 1.82 -34.09
N ALA A 420 -14.86 3.09 -34.04
CA ALA A 420 -15.83 4.18 -34.12
C ALA A 420 -16.75 3.89 -35.30
N THR A 421 -18.02 3.70 -35.00
CA THR A 421 -19.07 3.64 -36.03
C THR A 421 -18.86 4.88 -36.93
N PRO A 422 -18.69 4.75 -38.23
CA PRO A 422 -18.53 5.93 -39.08
C PRO A 422 -19.75 6.82 -38.85
N ALA A 423 -19.49 8.08 -38.54
CA ALA A 423 -20.54 9.08 -38.44
C ALA A 423 -21.40 8.98 -39.69
N ARG A 424 -22.68 8.63 -39.51
CA ARG A 424 -23.68 8.70 -40.56
C ARG A 424 -23.55 10.07 -41.19
N ASP A 425 -23.43 10.09 -42.53
CA ASP A 425 -23.33 11.23 -43.43
C ASP A 425 -24.11 12.45 -42.92
N ALA A 426 -23.40 13.50 -42.55
CA ALA A 426 -23.98 14.82 -42.47
C ALA A 426 -24.30 15.24 -43.93
N PRO A 427 -25.53 15.71 -44.24
CA PRO A 427 -25.88 16.12 -45.56
C PRO A 427 -24.97 17.28 -45.99
N SER A 428 -24.36 17.13 -47.18
CA SER A 428 -23.57 18.16 -47.86
C SER A 428 -24.35 19.47 -47.96
N PRO A 429 -23.74 20.64 -47.68
CA PRO A 429 -24.38 21.90 -47.99
C PRO A 429 -24.44 22.03 -49.53
N LEU A 430 -25.66 22.10 -50.05
CA LEU A 430 -25.98 22.38 -51.42
C LEU A 430 -25.27 23.67 -51.88
N LEU A 431 -24.34 23.53 -52.79
CA LEU A 431 -23.86 24.61 -53.65
C LEU A 431 -25.00 25.03 -54.58
N GLY A 432 -25.60 26.09 -54.33
CA GLY A 432 -26.47 26.82 -55.26
C GLY A 432 -26.23 28.30 -55.03
N GLY A 433 -25.68 28.96 -55.91
CA GLY A 433 -26.00 29.38 -57.22
C GLY A 433 -25.99 30.89 -57.27
N ASN A 434 -25.17 31.46 -58.21
CA ASN A 434 -25.32 32.73 -58.89
C ASN A 434 -25.14 34.06 -58.14
N ALA A 435 -24.00 34.65 -58.42
CA ALA A 435 -23.95 36.10 -58.56
C ALA A 435 -24.84 36.59 -59.75
N PRO A 436 -25.36 37.80 -59.66
CA PRO A 436 -25.05 38.76 -60.73
C PRO A 436 -24.56 40.09 -60.14
N GLY A 437 -23.61 40.65 -60.89
CA GLY A 437 -23.05 41.95 -60.76
C GLY A 437 -24.01 43.11 -60.97
N LEU A 438 -23.52 44.30 -60.59
CA LEU A 438 -23.65 45.53 -61.35
C LEU A 438 -23.08 46.71 -60.57
N LYS A 439 -22.07 47.35 -61.16
CA LYS A 439 -21.93 48.78 -61.39
C LYS A 439 -22.50 49.76 -60.36
N LYS A 440 -21.71 50.51 -59.73
CA LYS A 440 -21.20 51.86 -59.97
C LYS A 440 -20.26 52.26 -58.88
#